data_5ad3e07bde997c36e5cdae41ca635f8e
#
_entry.id   5ad3e07bde997c36e5cdae41ca635f8e
#
_cell.length_a   1.000
_cell.length_b   1.000
_cell.length_c   1.000
_cell.angle_alpha   90.00
_cell.angle_beta   90.00
_cell.angle_gamma   90.00
#
_symmetry.space_group_name_H-M   'P 1'
#
loop_
_entity.id
_entity.type
_entity.pdbx_description
1 polymer ?
#
loop_
_entity_poly.entity_id
_entity_poly.type
_entity_poly.pdbx_seq_one_letter_code
_entity_poly.pdbx_strand_id
1 'polypeptide(L)'
;ALANPARLSKAAEARAGAILIDAGIDESKHNLPMREIPPGLKLRVLLAQALFSRPDVLLLDEPTNNLDIHSIGWLERTINAYDATMIIISHDRHFLNQVCTHIADLDYQQLKIYPGNYDDFMLASVQARQRVEASNAKAKAQISDLQEFVRRFSANASKARQATSRKRQLEKIKLEEIR
;
A
#
# COMPACT_ATOMS: atom_id res chain seq x y z
N ALA A 1 -8.18 -4.84 -45.68
CA ALA A 1 -7.18 -3.92 -46.17
C ALA A 1 -6.11 -3.75 -45.11
N LEU A 2 -4.90 -4.27 -45.38
CA LEU A 2 -3.74 -4.12 -44.49
C LEU A 2 -3.36 -2.64 -44.45
N ALA A 3 -3.39 -2.05 -43.24
CA ALA A 3 -3.03 -0.65 -43.06
C ALA A 3 -1.56 -0.43 -43.47
N ASN A 4 -1.32 0.63 -44.26
CA ASN A 4 0.02 0.98 -44.73
C ASN A 4 0.96 1.25 -43.54
N PRO A 5 2.09 0.52 -43.39
CA PRO A 5 2.99 0.66 -42.26
C PRO A 5 3.51 2.09 -42.06
N ALA A 6 3.68 2.88 -43.13
CA ALA A 6 4.08 4.28 -43.03
C ALA A 6 2.99 5.19 -42.38
N ARG A 7 1.70 4.87 -42.56
CA ARG A 7 0.60 5.57 -41.91
C ARG A 7 0.49 5.21 -40.42
N LEU A 8 0.76 3.93 -40.10
CA LEU A 8 0.81 3.46 -38.70
C LEU A 8 1.98 4.12 -37.96
N SER A 9 3.13 4.28 -38.57
CA SER A 9 4.29 4.98 -38.01
C SER A 9 3.95 6.46 -37.68
N LYS A 10 3.40 7.20 -38.66
CA LYS A 10 3.00 8.62 -38.44
C LYS A 10 1.93 8.79 -37.35
N ALA A 11 0.96 7.91 -37.29
CA ALA A 11 -0.06 7.95 -36.25
C ALA A 11 0.52 7.64 -34.85
N ALA A 12 1.49 6.71 -34.78
CA ALA A 12 2.21 6.41 -33.56
C ALA A 12 3.10 7.56 -33.11
N GLU A 13 3.81 8.21 -34.04
CA GLU A 13 4.63 9.40 -33.77
C GLU A 13 3.77 10.57 -33.26
N ALA A 14 2.63 10.85 -33.91
CA ALA A 14 1.71 11.90 -33.47
C ALA A 14 1.16 11.61 -32.07
N ARG A 15 0.82 10.35 -31.76
CA ARG A 15 0.37 9.96 -30.43
C ARG A 15 1.47 10.08 -29.38
N ALA A 16 2.70 9.67 -29.71
CA ALA A 16 3.84 9.84 -28.80
C ALA A 16 4.12 11.31 -28.53
N GLY A 17 4.11 12.16 -29.57
CA GLY A 17 4.26 13.62 -29.41
C GLY A 17 3.18 14.21 -28.52
N ALA A 18 1.91 13.85 -28.71
CA ALA A 18 0.81 14.32 -27.87
C ALA A 18 0.99 13.95 -26.39
N ILE A 19 1.38 12.72 -26.09
CA ILE A 19 1.64 12.25 -24.73
C ILE A 19 2.84 12.99 -24.12
N LEU A 20 3.89 13.25 -24.89
CA LEU A 20 5.06 14.00 -24.42
C LEU A 20 4.71 15.46 -24.11
N ILE A 21 3.90 16.10 -24.97
CA ILE A 21 3.41 17.48 -24.73
C ILE A 21 2.58 17.51 -23.44
N ASP A 22 1.65 16.57 -23.27
CA ASP A 22 0.82 16.45 -22.07
C ASP A 22 1.67 16.21 -20.82
N ALA A 23 2.77 15.46 -20.95
CA ALA A 23 3.78 15.30 -19.91
C ALA A 23 4.64 16.57 -19.68
N GLY A 24 4.40 17.66 -20.39
CA GLY A 24 5.15 18.90 -20.28
C GLY A 24 6.54 18.87 -20.90
N ILE A 25 6.75 17.99 -21.90
CA ILE A 25 7.97 17.91 -22.67
C ILE A 25 7.78 18.72 -23.96
N ASP A 26 8.52 19.80 -24.10
CA ASP A 26 8.49 20.66 -25.28
C ASP A 26 8.92 19.90 -26.54
N GLU A 27 8.28 20.21 -27.69
CA GLU A 27 8.54 19.54 -28.99
C GLU A 27 10.02 19.56 -29.39
N SER A 28 10.75 20.64 -29.03
CA SER A 28 12.19 20.76 -29.32
C SER A 28 13.02 19.66 -28.65
N LYS A 29 12.48 18.99 -27.63
CA LYS A 29 13.16 17.92 -26.87
C LYS A 29 12.75 16.51 -27.31
N HIS A 30 11.72 16.34 -28.15
CA HIS A 30 11.19 15.03 -28.50
C HIS A 30 12.21 14.12 -29.20
N ASN A 31 13.15 14.71 -29.93
CA ASN A 31 14.20 13.99 -30.67
C ASN A 31 15.56 14.00 -29.96
N LEU A 32 15.64 14.53 -28.73
CA LEU A 32 16.89 14.54 -27.99
C LEU A 32 17.18 13.16 -27.38
N PRO A 33 18.46 12.76 -27.34
CA PRO A 33 18.86 11.57 -26.59
C PRO A 33 18.51 11.71 -25.10
N MET A 34 18.11 10.63 -24.46
CA MET A 34 17.69 10.63 -23.05
C MET A 34 18.76 11.21 -22.07
N ARG A 35 20.05 11.11 -22.44
CA ARG A 35 21.15 11.71 -21.67
C ARG A 35 21.09 13.24 -21.62
N GLU A 36 20.51 13.88 -22.64
CA GLU A 36 20.40 15.34 -22.79
C GLU A 36 19.10 15.89 -22.17
N ILE A 37 18.17 15.01 -21.80
CA ILE A 37 16.94 15.38 -21.09
C ILE A 37 17.28 15.75 -19.65
N PRO A 38 16.83 16.92 -19.15
CA PRO A 38 17.01 17.31 -17.76
C PRO A 38 16.51 16.24 -16.79
N PRO A 39 17.18 16.01 -15.64
CA PRO A 39 16.82 14.97 -14.67
C PRO A 39 15.35 15.02 -14.23
N GLY A 40 14.79 16.19 -13.95
CA GLY A 40 13.39 16.38 -13.56
C GLY A 40 12.36 16.03 -14.64
N LEU A 41 12.76 15.94 -15.93
CA LEU A 41 11.89 15.52 -17.02
C LEU A 41 12.04 14.05 -17.39
N LYS A 42 13.09 13.38 -16.92
CA LYS A 42 13.35 11.96 -17.29
C LYS A 42 12.22 11.03 -16.86
N LEU A 43 11.72 11.19 -15.64
CA LEU A 43 10.60 10.39 -15.16
C LEU A 43 9.35 10.64 -16.01
N ARG A 44 9.08 11.89 -16.39
CA ARG A 44 7.93 12.23 -17.26
C ARG A 44 8.02 11.53 -18.61
N VAL A 45 9.22 11.47 -19.19
CA VAL A 45 9.47 10.73 -20.45
C VAL A 45 9.24 9.23 -20.25
N LEU A 46 9.77 8.65 -19.16
CA LEU A 46 9.58 7.23 -18.86
C LEU A 46 8.11 6.88 -18.62
N LEU A 47 7.38 7.73 -17.88
CA LEU A 47 5.96 7.53 -17.67
C LEU A 47 5.17 7.69 -18.98
N ALA A 48 5.48 8.69 -19.79
CA ALA A 48 4.90 8.86 -21.13
C ALA A 48 5.11 7.62 -22.00
N GLN A 49 6.31 7.02 -21.95
CA GLN A 49 6.62 5.76 -22.64
C GLN A 49 5.76 4.59 -22.15
N ALA A 50 5.60 4.45 -20.83
CA ALA A 50 4.76 3.41 -20.25
C ALA A 50 3.28 3.60 -20.66
N LEU A 51 2.75 4.81 -20.55
CA LEU A 51 1.37 5.16 -20.92
C LEU A 51 1.10 5.05 -22.43
N PHE A 52 2.13 5.24 -23.27
CA PHE A 52 2.02 5.05 -24.72
C PHE A 52 1.53 3.64 -25.07
N SER A 53 1.93 2.64 -24.32
CA SER A 53 1.55 1.23 -24.49
C SER A 53 0.10 0.93 -24.05
N ARG A 54 -0.58 1.89 -23.40
CA ARG A 54 -1.92 1.71 -22.79
C ARG A 54 -2.00 0.45 -21.93
N PRO A 55 -1.17 0.33 -20.90
CA PRO A 55 -1.15 -0.85 -20.04
C PRO A 55 -2.45 -0.94 -19.21
N ASP A 56 -2.95 -2.17 -19.01
CA ASP A 56 -4.05 -2.45 -18.09
C ASP A 56 -3.58 -2.43 -16.63
N VAL A 57 -2.29 -2.65 -16.40
CA VAL A 57 -1.63 -2.64 -15.09
C VAL A 57 -0.36 -1.82 -15.15
N LEU A 58 -0.20 -0.89 -14.22
CA LEU A 58 0.99 -0.05 -14.08
C LEU A 58 1.65 -0.27 -12.71
N LEU A 59 2.94 -0.56 -12.71
CA LEU A 59 3.74 -0.73 -11.50
C LEU A 59 4.68 0.46 -11.34
N LEU A 60 4.58 1.17 -10.23
CA LEU A 60 5.40 2.34 -9.91
C LEU A 60 6.16 2.09 -8.61
N ASP A 61 7.47 2.14 -8.68
CA ASP A 61 8.35 1.98 -7.53
C ASP A 61 9.05 3.31 -7.23
N GLU A 62 8.74 3.88 -6.05
CA GLU A 62 9.23 5.17 -5.56
C GLU A 62 9.18 6.30 -6.61
N PRO A 63 8.02 6.56 -7.24
CA PRO A 63 7.95 7.48 -8.38
C PRO A 63 8.14 8.96 -8.00
N THR A 64 8.08 9.31 -6.72
CA THR A 64 8.29 10.67 -6.23
C THR A 64 9.76 11.00 -5.94
N ASN A 65 10.64 10.00 -5.95
CA ASN A 65 12.05 10.19 -5.63
C ASN A 65 12.74 11.19 -6.59
N ASN A 66 13.43 12.16 -6.00
CA ASN A 66 14.18 13.20 -6.73
C ASN A 66 13.32 14.11 -7.63
N LEU A 67 12.01 14.19 -7.36
CA LEU A 67 11.11 15.12 -8.04
C LEU A 67 10.94 16.42 -7.25
N ASP A 68 10.82 17.52 -7.97
CA ASP A 68 10.32 18.77 -7.42
C ASP A 68 8.79 18.73 -7.22
N ILE A 69 8.27 19.63 -6.41
CA ILE A 69 6.83 19.68 -6.06
C ILE A 69 5.91 19.85 -7.28
N HIS A 70 6.37 20.52 -8.32
CA HIS A 70 5.57 20.71 -9.56
C HIS A 70 5.48 19.40 -10.34
N SER A 71 6.58 18.62 -10.35
CA SER A 71 6.62 17.29 -10.98
C SER A 71 5.79 16.28 -10.21
N ILE A 72 5.77 16.32 -8.87
CA ILE A 72 4.90 15.48 -8.03
C ILE A 72 3.42 15.81 -8.34
N GLY A 73 3.03 17.09 -8.32
CA GLY A 73 1.66 17.47 -8.63
C GLY A 73 1.22 17.13 -10.06
N TRP A 74 2.14 17.12 -11.03
CA TRP A 74 1.86 16.61 -12.36
C TRP A 74 1.65 15.08 -12.33
N LEU A 75 2.50 14.33 -11.62
CA LEU A 75 2.41 12.88 -11.48
C LEU A 75 1.07 12.47 -10.85
N GLU A 76 0.66 13.13 -9.76
CA GLU A 76 -0.63 12.92 -9.09
C GLU A 76 -1.80 13.07 -10.06
N ARG A 77 -1.83 14.18 -10.81
CA ARG A 77 -2.89 14.43 -11.81
C ARG A 77 -2.90 13.35 -12.91
N THR A 78 -1.72 12.96 -13.38
CA THR A 78 -1.59 11.95 -14.45
C THR A 78 -2.08 10.60 -13.97
N ILE A 79 -1.69 10.16 -12.77
CA ILE A 79 -2.12 8.89 -12.17
C ILE A 79 -3.63 8.89 -11.94
N ASN A 80 -4.19 9.96 -11.35
CA ASN A 80 -5.61 10.04 -11.06
C ASN A 80 -6.49 10.13 -12.32
N ALA A 81 -5.95 10.60 -13.44
CA ALA A 81 -6.66 10.66 -14.71
C ALA A 81 -6.56 9.37 -15.54
N TYR A 82 -5.65 8.46 -15.19
CA TYR A 82 -5.40 7.25 -15.97
C TYR A 82 -6.24 6.09 -15.46
N ASP A 83 -7.06 5.52 -16.35
CA ASP A 83 -7.95 4.39 -16.02
C ASP A 83 -7.22 3.04 -16.22
N ALA A 84 -6.47 2.63 -15.21
CA ALA A 84 -5.82 1.33 -15.14
C ALA A 84 -5.65 0.88 -13.68
N THR A 85 -5.41 -0.41 -13.48
CA THR A 85 -4.99 -0.92 -12.18
C THR A 85 -3.54 -0.50 -11.91
N MET A 86 -3.30 0.15 -10.78
CA MET A 86 -1.95 0.59 -10.42
C MET A 86 -1.51 -0.01 -9.09
N ILE A 87 -0.25 -0.41 -9.03
CA ILE A 87 0.44 -0.76 -7.79
C ILE A 87 1.58 0.22 -7.61
N ILE A 88 1.53 0.96 -6.51
CA ILE A 88 2.47 2.04 -6.21
C ILE A 88 3.19 1.70 -4.91
N ILE A 89 4.51 1.71 -4.93
CA ILE A 89 5.35 1.63 -3.75
C ILE A 89 5.91 3.03 -3.51
N SER A 90 5.65 3.62 -2.34
CA SER A 90 6.19 4.93 -1.98
C SER A 90 6.27 5.11 -0.47
N HIS A 91 7.24 5.92 -0.03
CA HIS A 91 7.35 6.41 1.34
C HIS A 91 6.75 7.81 1.52
N ASP A 92 6.30 8.44 0.45
CA ASP A 92 5.66 9.75 0.47
C ASP A 92 4.17 9.62 0.86
N ARG A 93 3.88 9.94 2.12
CA ARG A 93 2.51 9.84 2.68
C ARG A 93 1.54 10.80 1.98
N HIS A 94 2.00 12.00 1.63
CA HIS A 94 1.15 12.97 0.94
C HIS A 94 0.74 12.42 -0.42
N PHE A 95 1.70 11.92 -1.19
CA PHE A 95 1.46 11.31 -2.48
C PHE A 95 0.50 10.11 -2.39
N LEU A 96 0.72 9.19 -1.44
CA LEU A 96 -0.18 8.05 -1.22
C LEU A 96 -1.60 8.49 -0.88
N ASN A 97 -1.77 9.55 -0.08
CA ASN A 97 -3.08 10.10 0.25
C ASN A 97 -3.81 10.69 -0.97
N GLN A 98 -3.08 11.22 -1.95
CA GLN A 98 -3.67 11.84 -3.13
C GLN A 98 -4.04 10.85 -4.23
N VAL A 99 -3.35 9.71 -4.31
CA VAL A 99 -3.48 8.80 -5.46
C VAL A 99 -4.04 7.41 -5.11
N CYS A 100 -3.89 6.94 -3.87
CA CYS A 100 -4.29 5.59 -3.51
C CYS A 100 -5.77 5.51 -3.11
N THR A 101 -6.46 4.51 -3.63
CA THR A 101 -7.82 4.12 -3.22
C THR A 101 -7.82 2.96 -2.23
N HIS A 102 -6.71 2.24 -2.14
CA HIS A 102 -6.48 1.13 -1.23
C HIS A 102 -5.01 1.11 -0.80
N ILE A 103 -4.75 0.68 0.42
CA ILE A 103 -3.40 0.43 0.92
C ILE A 103 -3.21 -1.06 1.12
N ALA A 104 -2.14 -1.60 0.53
CA ALA A 104 -1.70 -2.98 0.72
C ALA A 104 -0.56 -3.01 1.73
N ASP A 105 -0.83 -3.55 2.90
CA ASP A 105 0.15 -3.69 3.99
C ASP A 105 0.74 -5.11 3.96
N LEU A 106 2.05 -5.20 3.74
CA LEU A 106 2.78 -6.47 3.71
C LEU A 106 3.61 -6.60 4.97
N ASP A 107 3.10 -7.38 5.91
CA ASP A 107 3.74 -7.62 7.19
C ASP A 107 3.76 -9.12 7.54
N TYR A 108 4.88 -9.63 8.06
CA TYR A 108 5.06 -11.06 8.44
C TYR A 108 4.55 -12.06 7.38
N GLN A 109 4.87 -11.83 6.11
CA GLN A 109 4.45 -12.68 4.98
C GLN A 109 2.92 -12.73 4.76
N GLN A 110 2.19 -11.78 5.33
CA GLN A 110 0.76 -11.62 5.12
C GLN A 110 0.51 -10.29 4.42
N LEU A 111 -0.29 -10.35 3.36
CA LEU A 111 -0.77 -9.17 2.66
C LEU A 111 -2.18 -8.87 3.13
N LYS A 112 -2.38 -7.65 3.66
CA LYS A 112 -3.70 -7.13 4.03
C LYS A 112 -4.02 -5.91 3.21
N ILE A 113 -5.23 -5.85 2.68
CA ILE A 113 -5.69 -4.72 1.87
C ILE A 113 -6.71 -3.93 2.69
N TYR A 114 -6.47 -2.63 2.80
CA TYR A 114 -7.32 -1.68 3.49
C TYR A 114 -7.93 -0.73 2.45
N PRO A 115 -9.26 -0.55 2.43
CA PRO A 115 -9.88 0.46 1.58
C PRO A 115 -9.58 1.86 2.12
N GLY A 116 -9.48 2.83 1.22
CA GLY A 116 -9.16 4.21 1.55
C GLY A 116 -7.72 4.59 1.27
N ASN A 117 -7.34 5.79 1.67
CA ASN A 117 -6.01 6.34 1.51
C ASN A 117 -5.07 5.97 2.68
N TYR A 118 -3.89 6.58 2.72
CA TYR A 118 -2.90 6.28 3.77
C TYR A 118 -3.39 6.68 5.18
N ASP A 119 -4.11 7.79 5.31
CA ASP A 119 -4.63 8.24 6.61
C ASP A 119 -5.74 7.30 7.13
N ASP A 120 -6.61 6.82 6.24
CA ASP A 120 -7.62 5.80 6.57
C ASP A 120 -6.98 4.50 7.03
N PHE A 121 -5.92 4.05 6.36
CA PHE A 121 -5.12 2.90 6.77
C PHE A 121 -4.50 3.09 8.16
N MET A 122 -3.87 4.24 8.41
CA MET A 122 -3.26 4.53 9.71
C MET A 122 -4.29 4.50 10.83
N LEU A 123 -5.47 5.08 10.62
CA LEU A 123 -6.57 5.06 11.58
C LEU A 123 -7.04 3.63 11.86
N ALA A 124 -7.26 2.83 10.82
CA ALA A 124 -7.68 1.44 10.94
C ALA A 124 -6.64 0.58 11.66
N SER A 125 -5.35 0.78 11.36
CA SER A 125 -4.23 0.09 11.99
C SER A 125 -4.13 0.40 13.49
N VAL A 126 -4.22 1.67 13.88
CA VAL A 126 -4.21 2.09 15.28
C VAL A 126 -5.40 1.48 16.04
N GLN A 127 -6.61 1.52 15.46
CA GLN A 127 -7.80 0.92 16.08
C GLN A 127 -7.67 -0.61 16.24
N ALA A 128 -7.14 -1.29 15.22
CA ALA A 128 -6.90 -2.73 15.29
C ALA A 128 -5.93 -3.08 16.43
N ARG A 129 -4.82 -2.35 16.53
CA ARG A 129 -3.84 -2.51 17.60
C ARG A 129 -4.46 -2.30 18.99
N GLN A 130 -5.22 -1.22 19.17
CA GLN A 130 -5.91 -0.94 20.45
C GLN A 130 -6.89 -2.05 20.84
N ARG A 131 -7.61 -2.64 19.87
CA ARG A 131 -8.50 -3.78 20.12
C ARG A 131 -7.74 -5.00 20.62
N VAL A 132 -6.61 -5.31 19.98
CA VAL A 132 -5.74 -6.44 20.39
C VAL A 132 -5.16 -6.18 21.78
N GLU A 133 -4.67 -4.97 22.07
CA GLU A 133 -4.17 -4.58 23.39
C GLU A 133 -5.25 -4.73 24.48
N ALA A 134 -6.46 -4.24 24.22
CA ALA A 134 -7.58 -4.38 25.15
C ALA A 134 -8.01 -5.84 25.36
N SER A 135 -8.04 -6.65 24.28
CA SER A 135 -8.32 -8.08 24.35
C SER A 135 -7.26 -8.80 25.19
N ASN A 136 -5.98 -8.51 24.92
CA ASN A 136 -4.87 -9.10 25.67
C ASN A 136 -4.86 -8.68 27.15
N ALA A 137 -5.22 -7.44 27.47
CA ALA A 137 -5.33 -6.98 28.85
C ALA A 137 -6.42 -7.77 29.62
N LYS A 138 -7.60 -7.97 29.00
CA LYS A 138 -8.67 -8.80 29.57
C LYS A 138 -8.24 -10.26 29.74
N ALA A 139 -7.58 -10.83 28.73
CA ALA A 139 -7.08 -12.19 28.80
C ALA A 139 -6.03 -12.37 29.90
N LYS A 140 -5.09 -11.43 30.05
CA LYS A 140 -4.10 -11.43 31.15
C LYS A 140 -4.75 -11.35 32.52
N ALA A 141 -5.75 -10.50 32.72
CA ALA A 141 -6.51 -10.43 33.98
C ALA A 141 -7.19 -11.79 34.28
N GLN A 142 -7.87 -12.36 33.28
CA GLN A 142 -8.51 -13.66 33.42
C GLN A 142 -7.52 -14.80 33.73
N ILE A 143 -6.33 -14.79 33.11
CA ILE A 143 -5.25 -15.73 33.40
C ILE A 143 -4.83 -15.60 34.86
N SER A 144 -4.60 -14.37 35.33
CA SER A 144 -4.21 -14.08 36.72
C SER A 144 -5.23 -14.64 37.71
N ASP A 145 -6.52 -14.34 37.52
CA ASP A 145 -7.61 -14.81 38.37
C ASP A 145 -7.70 -16.34 38.40
N LEU A 146 -7.60 -16.97 37.27
CA LEU A 146 -7.62 -18.42 37.14
C LEU A 146 -6.39 -19.07 37.81
N GLN A 147 -5.21 -18.49 37.67
CA GLN A 147 -3.98 -18.96 38.32
C GLN A 147 -4.08 -18.84 39.83
N GLU A 148 -4.58 -17.71 40.33
CA GLU A 148 -4.77 -17.52 41.76
C GLU A 148 -5.77 -18.52 42.33
N PHE A 149 -6.89 -18.73 41.64
CA PHE A 149 -7.87 -19.75 42.04
C PHE A 149 -7.27 -21.14 42.11
N VAL A 150 -6.56 -21.57 41.05
CA VAL A 150 -5.91 -22.90 41.01
C VAL A 150 -4.88 -23.01 42.13
N ARG A 151 -4.05 -22.00 42.37
CA ARG A 151 -3.03 -22.00 43.44
C ARG A 151 -3.69 -22.16 44.84
N ARG A 152 -4.80 -21.44 45.07
CA ARG A 152 -5.48 -21.43 46.36
C ARG A 152 -6.22 -22.73 46.67
N PHE A 153 -6.80 -23.37 45.66
CA PHE A 153 -7.74 -24.49 45.87
C PHE A 153 -7.28 -25.83 45.29
N SER A 154 -6.11 -25.97 44.69
CA SER A 154 -5.60 -27.22 44.13
C SER A 154 -5.43 -28.32 45.19
N ALA A 155 -5.08 -27.97 46.43
CA ALA A 155 -4.90 -28.90 47.54
C ALA A 155 -6.20 -29.22 48.30
N ASN A 156 -7.32 -28.56 47.98
CA ASN A 156 -8.59 -28.72 48.72
C ASN A 156 -9.45 -29.80 48.04
N ALA A 157 -9.66 -30.94 48.71
CA ALA A 157 -10.39 -32.09 48.15
C ALA A 157 -11.83 -31.70 47.69
N SER A 158 -12.55 -30.83 48.41
CA SER A 158 -13.92 -30.43 48.04
C SER A 158 -13.96 -29.55 46.77
N LYS A 159 -12.88 -28.82 46.47
CA LYS A 159 -12.77 -27.89 45.33
C LYS A 159 -11.84 -28.38 44.23
N ALA A 160 -11.24 -29.58 44.39
CA ALA A 160 -10.29 -30.12 43.41
C ALA A 160 -10.87 -30.24 41.98
N ARG A 161 -12.15 -30.64 41.86
CA ARG A 161 -12.83 -30.73 40.56
C ARG A 161 -12.98 -29.37 39.89
N GLN A 162 -13.28 -28.33 40.70
CA GLN A 162 -13.37 -26.96 40.20
C GLN A 162 -11.98 -26.42 39.79
N ALA A 163 -10.94 -26.67 40.57
CA ALA A 163 -9.57 -26.27 40.26
C ALA A 163 -9.09 -26.92 38.92
N THR A 164 -9.40 -28.22 38.71
CA THR A 164 -9.09 -28.91 37.44
C THR A 164 -9.83 -28.28 36.25
N SER A 165 -11.12 -27.94 36.42
CA SER A 165 -11.89 -27.26 35.37
C SER A 165 -11.30 -25.89 35.04
N ARG A 166 -10.88 -25.11 36.04
CA ARG A 166 -10.24 -23.80 35.86
C ARG A 166 -8.86 -23.92 35.20
N LYS A 167 -8.08 -24.96 35.53
CA LYS A 167 -6.81 -25.24 34.86
C LYS A 167 -7.00 -25.50 33.35
N ARG A 168 -8.02 -26.29 32.97
CA ARG A 168 -8.37 -26.52 31.56
C ARG A 168 -8.84 -25.24 30.83
N GLN A 169 -9.50 -24.32 31.53
CA GLN A 169 -9.84 -23.01 30.96
C GLN A 169 -8.58 -22.16 30.70
N LEU A 170 -7.64 -22.15 31.64
CA LEU A 170 -6.35 -21.47 31.50
C LEU A 170 -5.57 -21.93 30.27
N GLU A 171 -5.53 -23.24 30.01
CA GLU A 171 -4.83 -23.83 28.88
C GLU A 171 -5.44 -23.43 27.50
N LYS A 172 -6.69 -22.95 27.49
CA LYS A 172 -7.39 -22.52 26.28
C LYS A 172 -7.21 -21.04 25.94
N ILE A 173 -6.78 -20.23 26.92
CA ILE A 173 -6.61 -18.79 26.68
C ILE A 173 -5.30 -18.55 25.92
N LYS A 174 -5.41 -17.97 24.72
CA LYS A 174 -4.28 -17.53 23.92
C LYS A 174 -4.23 -16.02 23.91
N LEU A 175 -3.05 -15.45 24.06
CA LEU A 175 -2.81 -14.03 23.82
C LEU A 175 -2.57 -13.83 22.32
N GLU A 176 -3.18 -12.79 21.77
CA GLU A 176 -2.90 -12.37 20.41
C GLU A 176 -1.56 -11.61 20.37
N GLU A 177 -0.75 -11.86 19.35
CA GLU A 177 0.45 -11.08 19.14
C GLU A 177 0.07 -9.65 18.71
N ILE A 178 0.62 -8.66 19.41
CA ILE A 178 0.51 -7.25 19.02
C ILE A 178 1.53 -7.04 17.92
N ARG A 179 1.04 -6.81 16.73
CA ARG A 179 1.83 -6.57 15.52
C ARG A 179 1.82 -5.10 15.16
#